data_22de3d8c9351c74a526f0b6811d98be7
#
_entry.id   22de3d8c9351c74a526f0b6811d98be7
#
_cell.length_a   1.000
_cell.length_b   1.000
_cell.length_c   1.000
_cell.angle_alpha   90.00
_cell.angle_beta   90.00
_cell.angle_gamma   90.00
#
_symmetry.space_group_name_H-M   'P 1'
#
loop_
_entity.id
_entity.type
_entity.pdbx_description
1 polymer ?
#
loop_
_entity_poly.entity_id
_entity_poly.type
_entity_poly.pdbx_seq_one_letter_code
_entity_poly.pdbx_strand_id
1 'polypeptide(L)'
;YIAGRSDLIDLAGERLTCPGEGREVGPTLGINRELLQGLFFAPSVVASSLKTAILTSKVLEHLGYQVEPRYDEVRADIVQNIIFNNKEDLIKYCQGIQMASPIDSNAIPVPWDMPGYTDQVIMAAGCFTQGSSIELSCDGPLRSPYIAYQQGGLTYSYGKLGIMKAVTELMKGKNEL
;
A
#
# COMPACT_ATOMS: atom_id res chain seq x y z
N TYR A 1 -11.89 17.15 -2.37
CA TYR A 1 -11.45 18.53 -2.11
C TYR A 1 -10.25 18.85 -2.98
N ILE A 2 -10.28 20.00 -3.66
CA ILE A 2 -9.19 20.51 -4.49
C ILE A 2 -8.75 21.84 -3.89
N ALA A 3 -7.45 22.03 -3.73
CA ALA A 3 -6.86 23.28 -3.26
C ALA A 3 -5.79 23.78 -4.24
N GLY A 4 -5.71 25.10 -4.44
CA GLY A 4 -4.73 25.68 -5.36
C GLY A 4 -5.11 27.12 -5.76
N ARG A 5 -4.66 27.54 -6.94
CA ARG A 5 -5.02 28.85 -7.52
C ARG A 5 -6.53 28.93 -7.71
N SER A 6 -7.15 30.04 -7.28
CA SER A 6 -8.61 30.24 -7.30
C SER A 6 -9.21 30.12 -8.70
N ASP A 7 -8.55 30.68 -9.72
CA ASP A 7 -9.02 30.60 -11.10
C ASP A 7 -9.10 29.16 -11.63
N LEU A 8 -8.14 28.30 -11.26
CA LEU A 8 -8.14 26.88 -11.62
C LEU A 8 -9.16 26.10 -10.82
N ILE A 9 -9.38 26.44 -9.55
CA ILE A 9 -10.40 25.80 -8.70
C ILE A 9 -11.79 26.13 -9.19
N ASP A 10 -12.02 27.35 -9.65
CA ASP A 10 -13.30 27.75 -10.18
C ASP A 10 -13.62 26.98 -11.47
N LEU A 11 -12.64 26.88 -12.39
CA LEU A 11 -12.78 26.06 -13.60
C LEU A 11 -13.01 24.58 -13.29
N ALA A 12 -12.29 24.04 -12.29
CA ALA A 12 -12.48 22.66 -11.84
C ALA A 12 -13.87 22.47 -11.22
N GLY A 13 -14.37 23.42 -10.49
CA GLY A 13 -15.71 23.41 -9.91
C GLY A 13 -16.79 23.31 -10.97
N GLU A 14 -16.71 24.14 -12.00
CA GLU A 14 -17.64 24.09 -13.15
C GLU A 14 -17.56 22.75 -13.92
N ARG A 15 -16.36 22.17 -14.02
CA ARG A 15 -16.15 20.91 -14.74
C ARG A 15 -16.63 19.68 -13.98
N LEU A 16 -16.56 19.72 -12.64
CA LEU A 16 -16.94 18.62 -11.75
C LEU A 16 -18.42 18.60 -11.38
N THR A 17 -19.15 19.64 -11.75
CA THR A 17 -20.60 19.75 -11.57
C THR A 17 -21.32 19.72 -12.89
N CYS A 18 -22.66 19.69 -12.88
CA CYS A 18 -23.43 19.83 -14.11
C CYS A 18 -23.25 21.25 -14.67
N PRO A 19 -23.07 21.41 -15.99
CA PRO A 19 -22.96 22.72 -16.61
C PRO A 19 -24.14 23.66 -16.22
N GLY A 20 -23.82 24.84 -15.71
CA GLY A 20 -24.79 25.83 -15.28
C GLY A 20 -25.33 25.67 -13.85
N GLU A 21 -25.02 24.60 -13.13
CA GLU A 21 -25.43 24.42 -11.74
C GLU A 21 -24.38 24.89 -10.73
N GLY A 22 -23.11 24.85 -11.13
CA GLY A 22 -22.00 25.26 -10.26
C GLY A 22 -21.86 24.44 -8.98
N ARG A 23 -21.09 24.95 -8.02
CA ARG A 23 -20.74 24.25 -6.78
C ARG A 23 -21.85 24.21 -5.74
N GLU A 24 -22.93 24.98 -5.89
CA GLU A 24 -24.02 25.05 -4.91
C GLU A 24 -24.87 23.78 -4.91
N VAL A 25 -24.96 23.10 -6.04
CA VAL A 25 -25.74 21.86 -6.22
C VAL A 25 -24.80 20.65 -6.43
N GLY A 26 -23.61 20.68 -5.88
CA GLY A 26 -22.60 19.63 -6.08
C GLY A 26 -23.08 18.23 -5.67
N PRO A 27 -22.76 17.19 -6.45
CA PRO A 27 -23.23 15.82 -6.21
C PRO A 27 -22.39 15.14 -5.12
N THR A 28 -22.44 15.63 -3.90
CA THR A 28 -21.73 14.96 -2.78
C THR A 28 -22.46 13.73 -2.27
N LEU A 29 -23.68 13.49 -2.71
CA LEU A 29 -24.50 12.33 -2.33
C LEU A 29 -24.55 12.07 -0.81
N GLY A 30 -24.40 13.12 0.00
CA GLY A 30 -24.42 13.04 1.45
C GLY A 30 -23.13 12.52 2.11
N ILE A 31 -22.06 12.22 1.37
CA ILE A 31 -20.81 11.63 1.90
C ILE A 31 -19.81 12.63 2.49
N ASN A 32 -20.17 13.93 2.55
CA ASN A 32 -19.25 14.96 3.06
C ASN A 32 -18.71 14.66 4.45
N ARG A 33 -19.55 14.11 5.34
CA ARG A 33 -19.15 13.77 6.71
C ARG A 33 -18.05 12.70 6.70
N GLU A 34 -18.20 11.69 5.88
CA GLU A 34 -17.22 10.59 5.74
C GLU A 34 -15.90 11.10 5.15
N LEU A 35 -15.96 11.97 4.14
CA LEU A 35 -14.78 12.61 3.58
C LEU A 35 -14.03 13.47 4.62
N LEU A 36 -14.75 14.26 5.41
CA LEU A 36 -14.16 15.08 6.46
C LEU A 36 -13.58 14.21 7.58
N GLN A 37 -14.24 13.13 7.93
CA GLN A 37 -13.75 12.18 8.92
C GLN A 37 -12.47 11.50 8.42
N GLY A 38 -12.45 11.08 7.15
CA GLY A 38 -11.24 10.53 6.52
C GLY A 38 -10.09 11.52 6.54
N LEU A 39 -10.32 12.78 6.19
CA LEU A 39 -9.31 13.84 6.25
C LEU A 39 -8.81 14.08 7.68
N PHE A 40 -9.67 14.00 8.67
CA PHE A 40 -9.31 14.16 10.09
C PHE A 40 -8.36 13.02 10.56
N PHE A 41 -8.61 11.78 10.13
CA PHE A 41 -7.77 10.65 10.50
C PHE A 41 -6.51 10.50 9.65
N ALA A 42 -6.48 11.07 8.46
CA ALA A 42 -5.39 10.91 7.48
C ALA A 42 -3.98 11.11 8.07
N PRO A 43 -3.69 12.13 8.90
CA PRO A 43 -2.35 12.32 9.45
C PRO A 43 -1.86 11.12 10.28
N SER A 44 -2.75 10.52 11.09
CA SER A 44 -2.43 9.33 11.89
C SER A 44 -2.18 8.10 11.02
N VAL A 45 -3.00 7.91 9.99
CA VAL A 45 -2.90 6.80 9.04
C VAL A 45 -1.59 6.90 8.25
N VAL A 46 -1.30 8.08 7.71
CA VAL A 46 -0.05 8.35 6.97
C VAL A 46 1.17 8.14 7.87
N ALA A 47 1.15 8.65 9.09
CA ALA A 47 2.26 8.46 10.04
C ALA A 47 2.50 6.99 10.38
N SER A 48 1.44 6.19 10.52
CA SER A 48 1.54 4.75 10.76
C SER A 48 2.12 4.02 9.55
N SER A 49 1.67 4.36 8.35
CA SER A 49 2.16 3.79 7.09
C SER A 49 3.64 4.13 6.86
N LEU A 50 4.04 5.38 7.08
CA LEU A 50 5.45 5.80 6.97
C LEU A 50 6.35 5.05 7.96
N LYS A 51 5.92 4.91 9.21
CA LYS A 51 6.68 4.13 10.21
C LYS A 51 6.81 2.67 9.82
N THR A 52 5.76 2.08 9.26
CA THR A 52 5.79 0.70 8.77
C THR A 52 6.74 0.57 7.58
N ALA A 53 6.70 1.49 6.61
CA ALA A 53 7.60 1.51 5.47
C ALA A 53 9.07 1.65 5.89
N ILE A 54 9.38 2.55 6.83
CA ILE A 54 10.73 2.74 7.37
C ILE A 54 11.22 1.46 8.09
N LEU A 55 10.36 0.83 8.88
CA LEU A 55 10.68 -0.45 9.53
C LEU A 55 10.98 -1.53 8.50
N THR A 56 10.13 -1.66 7.49
CA THR A 56 10.32 -2.62 6.39
C THR A 56 11.66 -2.42 5.70
N SER A 57 11.94 -1.19 5.29
CA SER A 57 13.21 -0.83 4.65
C SER A 57 14.41 -1.24 5.51
N LYS A 58 14.39 -0.88 6.80
CA LYS A 58 15.48 -1.20 7.73
C LYS A 58 15.69 -2.71 7.91
N VAL A 59 14.60 -3.45 8.06
CA VAL A 59 14.64 -4.91 8.29
C VAL A 59 15.12 -5.63 7.03
N LEU A 60 14.56 -5.30 5.87
CA LEU A 60 14.91 -5.99 4.62
C LEU A 60 16.34 -5.65 4.16
N GLU A 61 16.78 -4.39 4.34
CA GLU A 61 18.18 -4.01 4.10
C GLU A 61 19.14 -4.80 5.00
N HIS A 62 18.79 -4.97 6.29
CA HIS A 62 19.60 -5.78 7.22
C HIS A 62 19.67 -7.26 6.81
N LEU A 63 18.65 -7.77 6.16
CA LEU A 63 18.61 -9.12 5.59
C LEU A 63 19.30 -9.23 4.22
N GLY A 64 19.88 -8.15 3.71
CA GLY A 64 20.64 -8.12 2.46
C GLY A 64 19.81 -7.89 1.20
N TYR A 65 18.55 -7.50 1.31
CA TYR A 65 17.73 -7.11 0.17
C TYR A 65 17.94 -5.64 -0.19
N GLN A 66 17.86 -5.32 -1.47
CA GLN A 66 17.81 -3.95 -1.94
C GLN A 66 16.42 -3.37 -1.69
N VAL A 67 16.36 -2.13 -1.21
CA VAL A 67 15.13 -1.42 -0.88
C VAL A 67 15.19 0.03 -1.36
N GLU A 68 14.05 0.57 -1.77
CA GLU A 68 13.91 1.96 -2.23
C GLU A 68 12.55 2.53 -1.77
N PRO A 69 12.55 3.68 -1.10
CA PRO A 69 13.70 4.39 -0.53
C PRO A 69 14.30 3.64 0.66
N ARG A 70 15.55 3.93 0.99
CA ARG A 70 16.19 3.42 2.20
C ARG A 70 15.55 4.02 3.46
N TYR A 71 15.77 3.38 4.60
CA TYR A 71 15.15 3.79 5.87
C TYR A 71 15.54 5.22 6.33
N ASP A 72 16.68 5.72 5.89
CA ASP A 72 17.26 7.03 6.23
C ASP A 72 17.09 8.09 5.12
N GLU A 73 16.42 7.75 4.03
CA GLU A 73 16.14 8.67 2.92
C GLU A 73 14.82 9.43 3.11
N VAL A 74 14.76 10.60 2.48
CA VAL A 74 13.53 11.41 2.45
C VAL A 74 12.49 10.71 1.59
N ARG A 75 11.26 10.63 2.11
CA ARG A 75 10.13 9.97 1.45
C ARG A 75 9.12 11.00 0.96
N ALA A 76 8.64 10.77 -0.26
CA ALA A 76 7.55 11.56 -0.85
C ALA A 76 6.17 10.91 -0.65
N ASP A 77 6.14 9.59 -0.37
CA ASP A 77 4.92 8.79 -0.21
C ASP A 77 5.11 7.67 0.84
N ILE A 78 4.12 6.79 0.95
CA ILE A 78 4.09 5.67 1.89
C ILE A 78 4.56 4.34 1.30
N VAL A 79 4.94 4.33 0.01
CA VAL A 79 5.32 3.10 -0.69
C VAL A 79 6.74 2.70 -0.32
N GLN A 80 6.95 1.41 -0.12
CA GLN A 80 8.24 0.78 0.06
C GLN A 80 8.46 -0.25 -1.04
N ASN A 81 9.43 -0.01 -1.88
CA ASN A 81 9.87 -0.99 -2.86
C ASN A 81 10.89 -1.93 -2.23
N ILE A 82 10.74 -3.22 -2.49
CA ILE A 82 11.65 -4.28 -2.05
C ILE A 82 12.01 -5.08 -3.28
N ILE A 83 13.30 -5.18 -3.59
CA ILE A 83 13.80 -5.88 -4.76
C ILE A 83 14.29 -7.27 -4.34
N PHE A 84 13.58 -8.29 -4.79
CA PHE A 84 13.91 -9.68 -4.52
C PHE A 84 14.78 -10.27 -5.63
N ASN A 85 15.59 -11.28 -5.28
CA ASN A 85 16.48 -11.96 -6.21
C ASN A 85 15.74 -12.95 -7.12
N ASN A 86 14.57 -13.40 -6.71
CA ASN A 86 13.77 -14.40 -7.41
C ASN A 86 12.27 -14.21 -7.12
N LYS A 87 11.43 -14.85 -7.92
CA LYS A 87 9.98 -14.76 -7.80
C LYS A 87 9.43 -15.46 -6.55
N GLU A 88 10.10 -16.50 -6.08
CA GLU A 88 9.72 -17.27 -4.92
C GLU A 88 9.76 -16.43 -3.66
N ASP A 89 10.77 -15.57 -3.51
CA ASP A 89 10.90 -14.65 -2.40
C ASP A 89 9.79 -13.58 -2.43
N LEU A 90 9.47 -13.03 -3.59
CA LEU A 90 8.35 -12.10 -3.78
C LEU A 90 7.03 -12.75 -3.36
N ILE A 91 6.77 -13.98 -3.82
CA ILE A 91 5.55 -14.73 -3.49
C ILE A 91 5.46 -14.98 -1.98
N LYS A 92 6.52 -15.50 -1.36
CA LYS A 92 6.56 -15.78 0.10
C LYS A 92 6.33 -14.51 0.91
N TYR A 93 6.93 -13.40 0.50
CA TYR A 93 6.75 -12.13 1.18
C TYR A 93 5.30 -11.65 1.15
N CYS A 94 4.67 -11.63 -0.02
CA CYS A 94 3.26 -11.30 -0.18
C CYS A 94 2.35 -12.24 0.63
N GLN A 95 2.61 -13.55 0.60
CA GLN A 95 1.86 -14.52 1.41
C GLN A 95 1.98 -14.24 2.91
N GLY A 96 3.18 -13.88 3.38
CA GLY A 96 3.39 -13.52 4.77
C GLY A 96 2.65 -12.24 5.18
N ILE A 97 2.58 -11.23 4.31
CA ILE A 97 1.75 -10.03 4.53
C ILE A 97 0.27 -10.44 4.66
N GLN A 98 -0.25 -11.28 3.77
CA GLN A 98 -1.65 -11.74 3.81
C GLN A 98 -1.96 -12.51 5.08
N MET A 99 -1.09 -13.41 5.50
CA MET A 99 -1.26 -14.22 6.73
C MET A 99 -1.33 -13.37 8.01
N ALA A 100 -0.84 -12.15 7.98
CA ALA A 100 -0.90 -11.22 9.12
C ALA A 100 -2.12 -10.30 9.06
N SER A 101 -2.91 -10.35 8.01
CA SER A 101 -4.07 -9.47 7.84
C SER A 101 -5.12 -9.70 8.93
N PRO A 102 -5.80 -8.65 9.41
CA PRO A 102 -6.85 -8.79 10.42
C PRO A 102 -8.07 -9.56 9.90
N ILE A 103 -8.30 -9.50 8.60
CA ILE A 103 -9.36 -10.18 7.87
C ILE A 103 -8.72 -10.96 6.74
N ASP A 104 -9.30 -12.09 6.37
CA ASP A 104 -8.83 -12.96 5.28
C ASP A 104 -7.39 -13.48 5.43
N SER A 105 -6.89 -13.60 6.67
CA SER A 105 -5.56 -14.15 6.96
C SER A 105 -5.37 -15.61 6.55
N ASN A 106 -6.45 -16.33 6.32
CA ASN A 106 -6.47 -17.69 5.80
C ASN A 106 -6.42 -17.77 4.28
N ALA A 107 -6.62 -16.66 3.58
CA ALA A 107 -6.43 -16.61 2.14
C ALA A 107 -4.94 -16.70 1.78
N ILE A 108 -4.63 -17.49 0.76
CA ILE A 108 -3.26 -17.64 0.26
C ILE A 108 -3.18 -16.99 -1.11
N PRO A 109 -2.55 -15.80 -1.23
CA PRO A 109 -2.39 -15.18 -2.53
C PRO A 109 -1.49 -16.03 -3.42
N VAL A 110 -1.90 -16.15 -4.67
CA VAL A 110 -1.17 -16.83 -5.72
C VAL A 110 -1.04 -15.89 -6.93
N PRO A 111 0.05 -16.03 -7.71
CA PRO A 111 0.16 -15.28 -8.95
C PRO A 111 -0.97 -15.60 -9.91
N TRP A 112 -1.48 -14.59 -10.60
CA TRP A 112 -2.54 -14.75 -11.59
C TRP A 112 -2.43 -13.76 -12.73
N ASP A 113 -3.08 -14.07 -13.86
CA ASP A 113 -3.13 -13.23 -15.04
C ASP A 113 -4.13 -12.09 -14.82
N MET A 114 -3.62 -10.90 -14.55
CA MET A 114 -4.45 -9.72 -14.29
C MET A 114 -4.74 -8.98 -15.60
N PRO A 115 -5.99 -8.64 -15.90
CA PRO A 115 -6.33 -7.87 -17.10
C PRO A 115 -5.55 -6.54 -17.18
N GLY A 116 -4.93 -6.28 -18.33
CA GLY A 116 -4.11 -5.09 -18.55
C GLY A 116 -2.63 -5.23 -18.20
N TYR A 117 -2.20 -6.37 -17.67
CA TYR A 117 -0.80 -6.69 -17.40
C TYR A 117 -0.29 -7.79 -18.34
N THR A 118 0.97 -7.71 -18.72
CA THR A 118 1.64 -8.72 -19.55
C THR A 118 2.21 -9.88 -18.73
N ASP A 119 2.53 -9.60 -17.46
CA ASP A 119 3.10 -10.56 -16.53
C ASP A 119 2.09 -10.90 -15.44
N GLN A 120 2.19 -12.08 -14.88
CA GLN A 120 1.42 -12.42 -13.70
C GLN A 120 1.74 -11.48 -12.54
N VAL A 121 0.74 -11.17 -11.73
CA VAL A 121 0.86 -10.30 -10.55
C VAL A 121 0.42 -11.09 -9.32
N ILE A 122 1.15 -10.93 -8.22
CA ILE A 122 0.70 -11.38 -6.91
C ILE A 122 0.27 -10.18 -6.08
N MET A 123 -0.83 -10.30 -5.34
CA MET A 123 -1.38 -9.23 -4.51
C MET A 123 -1.76 -9.78 -3.14
N ALA A 124 -1.38 -9.05 -2.09
CA ALA A 124 -1.74 -9.31 -0.71
C ALA A 124 -2.30 -8.04 -0.07
N ALA A 125 -3.46 -8.15 0.57
CA ALA A 125 -4.07 -7.09 1.37
C ALA A 125 -5.00 -7.72 2.41
N GLY A 126 -5.50 -6.91 3.36
CA GLY A 126 -6.47 -7.39 4.36
C GLY A 126 -7.73 -7.91 3.69
N CYS A 127 -8.65 -7.02 3.34
CA CYS A 127 -9.89 -7.40 2.67
C CYS A 127 -10.26 -6.47 1.51
N PHE A 128 -9.37 -5.57 1.14
CA PHE A 128 -9.58 -4.50 0.13
C PHE A 128 -10.76 -3.58 0.45
N THR A 129 -11.19 -3.52 1.71
CA THR A 129 -12.34 -2.71 2.13
C THR A 129 -11.96 -1.26 2.38
N GLN A 130 -10.81 -1.02 3.02
CA GLN A 130 -10.32 0.32 3.36
C GLN A 130 -9.31 0.86 2.34
N GLY A 131 -8.89 0.03 1.41
CA GLY A 131 -7.92 0.36 0.37
C GLY A 131 -6.47 0.20 0.82
N SER A 132 -5.58 0.05 -0.16
CA SER A 132 -4.17 -0.27 0.03
C SER A 132 -3.37 0.78 0.82
N SER A 133 -3.86 2.01 0.92
CA SER A 133 -3.20 3.06 1.70
C SER A 133 -3.43 2.92 3.22
N ILE A 134 -4.49 2.24 3.64
CA ILE A 134 -4.82 2.01 5.05
C ILE A 134 -4.43 0.58 5.45
N GLU A 135 -4.88 -0.40 4.69
CA GLU A 135 -4.54 -1.79 4.89
C GLU A 135 -3.06 -2.02 4.55
N LEU A 136 -2.37 -2.85 5.32
CA LEU A 136 -1.04 -3.30 4.93
C LEU A 136 -1.21 -4.20 3.70
N SER A 137 -0.72 -3.72 2.58
CA SER A 137 -0.79 -4.41 1.30
C SER A 137 0.59 -4.52 0.66
N CYS A 138 0.75 -5.52 -0.17
CA CYS A 138 1.97 -5.75 -0.93
C CYS A 138 1.62 -6.45 -2.24
N ASP A 139 2.06 -5.91 -3.35
CA ASP A 139 1.86 -6.50 -4.66
C ASP A 139 3.13 -6.39 -5.50
N GLY A 140 3.21 -7.19 -6.53
CA GLY A 140 4.32 -7.12 -7.48
C GLY A 140 4.12 -8.00 -8.70
N PRO A 141 4.63 -7.56 -9.87
CA PRO A 141 4.64 -8.38 -11.07
C PRO A 141 5.74 -9.44 -10.99
N LEU A 142 5.46 -10.63 -11.51
CA LEU A 142 6.41 -11.73 -11.54
C LEU A 142 7.38 -11.63 -12.73
N ARG A 143 8.04 -10.50 -12.82
CA ARG A 143 9.11 -10.23 -13.80
C ARG A 143 10.34 -9.66 -13.13
N SER A 144 11.49 -9.86 -13.74
CA SER A 144 12.74 -9.27 -13.26
C SER A 144 12.81 -7.76 -13.61
N PRO A 145 13.29 -6.91 -12.68
CA PRO A 145 13.57 -7.23 -11.28
C PRO A 145 12.27 -7.52 -10.51
N TYR A 146 12.30 -8.48 -9.60
CA TYR A 146 11.12 -8.89 -8.81
C TYR A 146 10.88 -7.89 -7.69
N ILE A 147 10.09 -6.86 -7.97
CA ILE A 147 9.84 -5.76 -7.05
C ILE A 147 8.49 -5.96 -6.36
N ALA A 148 8.52 -5.94 -5.04
CA ALA A 148 7.31 -5.80 -4.23
C ALA A 148 7.08 -4.33 -3.90
N TYR A 149 5.85 -3.88 -4.09
CA TYR A 149 5.35 -2.56 -3.73
C TYR A 149 4.49 -2.70 -2.48
N GLN A 150 5.06 -2.34 -1.33
CA GLN A 150 4.36 -2.40 -0.05
C GLN A 150 3.88 -1.02 0.37
N GLN A 151 2.69 -0.96 0.93
CA GLN A 151 2.13 0.29 1.46
C GLN A 151 1.10 0.02 2.57
N GLY A 152 0.68 1.08 3.25
CA GLY A 152 -0.30 1.00 4.33
C GLY A 152 0.30 0.55 5.65
N GLY A 153 -0.53 0.07 6.54
CA GLY A 153 -0.10 -0.41 7.84
C GLY A 153 -1.11 -0.27 8.96
N LEU A 154 -2.33 0.24 8.71
CA LEU A 154 -3.43 0.41 9.66
C LEU A 154 -2.98 1.15 10.95
N THR A 155 -2.23 0.48 11.80
CA THR A 155 -1.43 1.05 12.90
C THR A 155 0.00 0.55 12.81
N TYR A 156 0.93 1.30 13.38
CA TYR A 156 2.34 0.85 13.39
C TYR A 156 2.54 -0.49 14.10
N SER A 157 1.81 -0.73 15.19
CA SER A 157 1.89 -2.01 15.92
C SER A 157 1.44 -3.19 15.06
N TYR A 158 0.36 -3.01 14.32
CA TYR A 158 -0.10 -4.01 13.35
C TYR A 158 0.91 -4.18 12.20
N GLY A 159 1.37 -3.07 11.61
CA GLY A 159 2.38 -3.10 10.54
C GLY A 159 3.63 -3.88 10.96
N LYS A 160 4.11 -3.68 12.19
CA LYS A 160 5.24 -4.44 12.75
C LYS A 160 4.96 -5.95 12.80
N LEU A 161 3.79 -6.38 13.23
CA LEU A 161 3.42 -7.80 13.22
C LEU A 161 3.37 -8.37 11.79
N GLY A 162 2.83 -7.57 10.84
CA GLY A 162 2.78 -7.91 9.43
C GLY A 162 4.18 -8.17 8.85
N ILE A 163 5.12 -7.26 9.10
CA ILE A 163 6.50 -7.40 8.64
C ILE A 163 7.19 -8.61 9.30
N MET A 164 6.99 -8.82 10.60
CA MET A 164 7.54 -10.02 11.28
C MET A 164 7.05 -11.30 10.62
N LYS A 165 5.76 -11.38 10.29
CA LYS A 165 5.18 -12.55 9.62
C LYS A 165 5.73 -12.72 8.21
N ALA A 166 5.79 -11.64 7.44
CA ALA A 166 6.34 -11.65 6.08
C ALA A 166 7.81 -12.14 6.06
N VAL A 167 8.63 -11.63 6.96
CA VAL A 167 10.03 -12.05 7.10
C VAL A 167 10.12 -13.53 7.53
N THR A 168 9.26 -13.97 8.44
CA THR A 168 9.21 -15.39 8.84
C THR A 168 8.94 -16.30 7.65
N GLU A 169 7.96 -15.97 6.81
CA GLU A 169 7.66 -16.76 5.61
C GLU A 169 8.81 -16.70 4.58
N LEU A 170 9.40 -15.51 4.41
CA LEU A 170 10.54 -15.31 3.50
C LEU A 170 11.76 -16.15 3.89
N MET A 171 12.00 -16.33 5.19
CA MET A 171 13.17 -17.07 5.71
C MET A 171 12.97 -18.58 5.80
N LYS A 172 11.75 -19.08 5.57
CA LYS A 172 11.49 -20.52 5.54
C LYS A 172 12.32 -21.22 4.46
N GLY A 173 13.10 -22.21 4.85
CA GLY A 173 13.98 -22.98 3.97
C GLY A 173 15.32 -22.30 3.68
N LYS A 174 15.61 -21.10 4.23
CA LYS A 174 16.93 -20.46 4.10
C LYS A 174 17.87 -20.76 5.27
N ASN A 175 17.36 -21.27 6.38
CA ASN A 175 18.15 -21.60 7.59
C ASN A 175 18.65 -23.05 7.61
N GLU A 176 18.55 -23.78 6.50
CA GLU A 176 18.99 -25.17 6.37
C GLU A 176 20.32 -25.34 5.58
N LEU A 177 21.14 -24.28 5.57
CA LEU A 177 22.48 -24.32 4.95
C LEU A 177 23.57 -24.10 6.02
#